data_ea8ff5ed1a46779d4bebb71288c14c27
#
_entry.id   ea8ff5ed1a46779d4bebb71288c14c27
#
_cell.length_a   1.000
_cell.length_b   1.000
_cell.length_c   1.000
_cell.angle_alpha   90.00
_cell.angle_beta   90.00
_cell.angle_gamma   90.00
#
_symmetry.space_group_name_H-M   'P 1'
#
loop_
_entity.id
_entity.type
_entity.pdbx_description
1 polymer ?
#
loop_
_entity_poly.entity_id
_entity_poly.type
_entity_poly.pdbx_seq_one_letter_code
_entity_poly.pdbx_strand_id
1 'polypeptide(L)' 'MPNALIGQRFNIDDRVIRKFTTGFSNKFKIKRGSVTEALTRINKVGVKQYYYKVLWDDKRSSEHAQHSLESVE' A
#
# COMPACT_ATOMS: atom_id res chain seq x y z
N MET A 1 19.13 -10.45 2.30
CA MET A 1 18.62 -10.14 2.03
C MET A 1 18.51 -9.34 1.27
N PRO A 2 18.52 -9.17 1.06
CA PRO A 2 18.63 -8.38 0.29
C PRO A 2 17.88 -7.84 -0.70
N ASN A 3 17.33 -8.19 -1.40
CA ASN A 3 16.58 -7.69 -2.43
C ASN A 3 15.42 -6.92 -2.08
N ALA A 4 15.10 -6.84 -0.84
CA ALA A 4 13.93 -6.21 -0.34
C ALA A 4 13.82 -4.76 -0.68
N LEU A 5 14.94 -4.13 -1.00
CA LEU A 5 14.92 -2.71 -1.25
C LEU A 5 14.39 -2.32 -2.60
N ILE A 6 14.41 -3.23 -3.55
CA ILE A 6 14.01 -2.87 -4.89
C ILE A 6 12.90 -3.73 -5.42
N GLY A 7 12.35 -4.56 -4.58
CA GLY A 7 11.31 -5.46 -4.99
C GLY A 7 9.97 -5.16 -4.38
N GLN A 8 9.08 -6.07 -4.61
CA GLN A 8 7.74 -6.04 -4.05
C GLN A 8 7.81 -6.25 -2.54
N ARG A 9 7.21 -5.33 -1.80
CA ARG A 9 7.25 -5.39 -0.35
C ARG A 9 6.12 -6.18 0.27
N PHE A 10 4.99 -6.26 -0.42
CA PHE A 10 3.80 -6.90 0.13
C PHE A 10 3.34 -8.01 -0.79
N ASN A 11 2.75 -9.01 -0.20
CA ASN A 11 2.17 -10.13 -0.93
C ASN A 11 0.66 -10.14 -0.74
N ILE A 12 -0.02 -10.91 -1.57
CA ILE A 12 -1.47 -11.08 -1.43
C ILE A 12 -1.73 -11.63 -0.04
N ASP A 13 -2.76 -11.10 0.60
CA ASP A 13 -3.18 -11.41 1.96
C ASP A 13 -2.35 -10.75 3.05
N ASP A 14 -1.31 -10.00 2.70
CA ASP A 14 -0.59 -9.24 3.72
C ASP A 14 -1.47 -8.16 4.31
N ARG A 15 -1.33 -7.93 5.59
CA ARG A 15 -2.05 -6.85 6.26
C ARG A 15 -1.24 -5.57 6.13
N VAL A 16 -1.91 -4.52 5.74
CA VAL A 16 -1.27 -3.21 5.55
C VAL A 16 -2.10 -2.13 6.21
N ILE A 17 -1.45 -1.01 6.46
CA ILE A 17 -2.14 0.17 6.99
C ILE A 17 -1.79 1.37 6.13
N ARG A 18 -2.67 2.35 6.18
CA ARG A 18 -2.43 3.63 5.54
C ARG A 18 -2.80 4.73 6.52
N LYS A 19 -1.86 5.64 6.73
CA LYS A 19 -2.08 6.79 7.59
C LYS A 19 -2.55 7.96 6.75
N PHE A 20 -3.51 8.69 7.25
CA PHE A 20 -3.98 9.89 6.56
C PHE A 20 -4.48 10.90 7.58
N THR A 21 -4.53 12.15 7.16
CA THR A 21 -5.07 13.22 8.00
C THR A 21 -6.41 13.64 7.44
N THR A 22 -7.32 14.00 8.32
CA THR A 22 -8.59 14.55 7.90
C THR A 22 -8.51 16.06 8.04
N GLY A 23 -8.98 16.74 7.01
CA GLY A 23 -9.07 18.17 6.86
C GLY A 23 -8.60 19.06 7.97
N PHE A 24 -9.43 19.28 8.93
CA PHE A 24 -9.14 20.27 9.96
C PHE A 24 -8.48 19.71 11.20
N SER A 25 -8.20 18.43 11.21
CA SER A 25 -7.65 17.78 12.38
C SER A 25 -6.16 17.57 12.22
N ASN A 26 -5.40 17.78 13.27
CA ASN A 26 -3.99 17.45 13.28
C ASN A 26 -3.76 15.99 13.62
N LYS A 27 -4.82 15.24 13.80
CA LYS A 27 -4.68 13.84 14.18
C LYS A 27 -4.63 12.95 12.94
N PHE A 28 -3.80 11.94 13.01
CA PHE A 28 -3.74 10.94 11.96
C PHE A 28 -4.82 9.89 12.21
N LYS A 29 -5.42 9.45 11.13
CA LYS A 29 -6.28 8.28 11.17
C LYS A 29 -5.58 7.15 10.44
N ILE A 30 -5.86 5.93 10.86
CA ILE A 30 -5.25 4.75 10.30
C ILE A 30 -6.33 3.86 9.74
N LYS A 31 -6.16 3.46 8.48
CA LYS A 31 -6.99 2.43 7.87
C LYS A 31 -6.21 1.15 7.80
N ARG A 32 -6.86 0.04 8.07
CA ARG A 32 -6.26 -1.28 7.98
C ARG A 32 -6.97 -2.09 6.92
N GLY A 33 -6.21 -2.89 6.22
CA GLY A 33 -6.78 -3.73 5.19
C GLY A 33 -5.85 -4.86 4.82
N SER A 34 -6.26 -5.63 3.81
CA SER A 34 -5.47 -6.74 3.31
C SER A 34 -5.21 -6.55 1.83
N VAL A 35 -4.03 -6.90 1.39
CA VAL A 35 -3.69 -6.83 -0.03
C VAL A 35 -4.44 -7.94 -0.76
N THR A 36 -5.19 -7.56 -1.78
CA THR A 36 -5.93 -8.54 -2.58
C THR A 36 -5.30 -8.76 -3.95
N GLU A 37 -4.52 -7.81 -4.40
CA GLU A 37 -3.87 -7.94 -5.71
C GLU A 37 -2.59 -7.10 -5.74
N ALA A 38 -1.57 -7.62 -6.38
CA ALA A 38 -0.31 -6.91 -6.55
C ALA A 38 -0.13 -6.59 -8.03
N LEU A 39 0.18 -5.33 -8.33
CA LEU A 39 0.31 -4.84 -9.68
C LEU A 39 1.68 -4.21 -9.88
N THR A 40 2.19 -4.31 -11.08
CA THR A 40 3.47 -3.69 -11.42
C THR A 40 3.26 -2.82 -12.64
N ARG A 41 3.79 -1.62 -12.58
CA ARG A 41 3.74 -0.68 -13.70
C ARG A 41 5.12 -0.13 -13.96
N ILE A 42 5.36 0.24 -15.19
CA ILE A 42 6.62 0.86 -15.58
C ILE A 42 6.32 2.29 -16.00
N ASN A 43 7.00 3.23 -15.38
CA ASN A 43 6.77 4.64 -15.70
C ASN A 43 7.54 5.05 -16.96
N LYS A 44 7.44 6.33 -17.32
CA LYS A 44 8.01 6.82 -18.56
C LYS A 44 9.54 6.70 -18.65
N VAL A 45 10.18 6.67 -17.52
CA VAL A 45 11.64 6.55 -17.49
C VAL A 45 12.11 5.10 -17.31
N GLY A 46 11.17 4.16 -17.35
CA GLY A 46 11.53 2.74 -17.30
C GLY A 46 11.69 2.17 -15.91
N VAL A 47 11.27 2.88 -14.89
CA VAL A 47 11.38 2.40 -13.51
C VAL A 47 10.14 1.63 -13.14
N LYS A 48 10.31 0.45 -12.57
CA LYS A 48 9.21 -0.35 -12.07
C LYS A 48 8.59 0.29 -10.84
N GLN A 49 7.27 0.29 -10.81
CA GLN A 49 6.53 0.77 -9.67
C GLN A 49 5.55 -0.29 -9.26
N TYR A 50 5.39 -0.49 -7.96
CA TYR A 50 4.52 -1.51 -7.42
C TYR A 50 3.29 -0.85 -6.82
N TYR A 51 2.13 -1.41 -7.17
CA TYR A 51 0.85 -0.95 -6.68
C TYR A 51 0.11 -2.13 -6.10
N TYR A 52 -0.78 -1.86 -5.17
CA TYR A 52 -1.53 -2.92 -4.52
C TYR A 52 -2.98 -2.53 -4.40
N LYS A 53 -3.85 -3.48 -4.69
CA LYS A 53 -5.24 -3.31 -4.35
C LYS A 53 -5.44 -3.81 -2.94
N VAL A 54 -6.10 -3.02 -2.14
CA VAL A 54 -6.30 -3.31 -0.73
C VAL A 54 -7.79 -3.31 -0.44
N LEU A 55 -8.24 -4.36 0.20
CA LEU A 55 -9.60 -4.41 0.72
C LEU A 55 -9.51 -3.96 2.17
N TRP A 56 -10.09 -2.82 2.45
CA TRP A 56 -10.04 -2.23 3.79
C TRP A 56 -11.07 -2.87 4.70
N ASP A 57 -10.88 -2.73 6.00
CA ASP A 57 -11.77 -3.35 6.97
C ASP A 57 -13.19 -2.81 6.89
N ASP A 58 -13.38 -1.64 6.30
CA ASP A 58 -14.72 -1.09 6.07
C ASP A 58 -15.36 -1.64 4.80
N LYS A 59 -14.76 -2.67 4.20
CA LYS A 59 -15.24 -3.35 3.00
C LYS A 59 -15.12 -2.54 1.72
N ARG A 60 -14.40 -1.44 1.76
CA ARG A 60 -14.08 -0.68 0.56
C ARG A 60 -12.72 -1.12 0.04
N SER A 61 -12.53 -1.01 -1.25
CA SER A 61 -11.24 -1.34 -1.83
C SER A 61 -10.69 -0.18 -2.61
N SER A 62 -9.38 -0.07 -2.68
CA SER A 62 -8.73 0.96 -3.46
C SER A 62 -7.32 0.50 -3.82
N GLU A 63 -6.73 1.17 -4.80
CA GLU A 63 -5.38 0.84 -5.26
C GLU A 63 -4.42 1.92 -4.79
N HIS A 64 -3.28 1.52 -4.29
CA HIS A 64 -2.29 2.44 -3.75
C HIS A 64 -0.89 2.03 -4.15
N ALA A 65 -0.03 3.03 -4.31
CA ALA A 65 1.38 2.77 -4.58
C ALA A 65 2.05 2.20 -3.32
N GLN A 66 3.11 1.46 -3.52
CA GLN A 66 3.81 0.79 -2.44
C GLN A 66 4.25 1.74 -1.34
N HIS A 67 4.72 2.93 -1.70
CA HIS A 67 5.20 3.89 -0.72
C HIS A 67 4.08 4.51 0.11
N SER A 68 2.83 4.32 -0.29
CA SER A 68 1.70 4.86 0.46
C SER A 68 1.18 3.89 1.51
N LEU A 69 1.70 2.69 1.54
CA LEU A 69 1.25 1.64 2.45
C LEU A 69 2.38 1.28 3.41
N GLU A 70 1.99 0.82 4.59
CA GLU A 70 2.95 0.35 5.58
C GLU A 70 2.53 -1.02 6.09
N SER A 71 3.50 -1.78 6.52
CA SER A 71 3.24 -3.05 7.14
C SER A 71 2.57 -2.85 8.49
N VAL A 72 1.70 -3.76 8.87
CA VAL A 72 1.04 -3.69 10.17
C VAL A 72 2.02 -3.94 11.30
N GLU A 73 3.04 -4.70 11.04
CA GLU A 73 4.01 -4.99 12.10
C GLU A 73 4.94 -3.85 12.38
#